data_3302e0573409a6a848d74fd0d17c5c66
#
_entry.id   3302e0573409a6a848d74fd0d17c5c66
#
_cell.length_a   1.000
_cell.length_b   1.000
_cell.length_c   1.000
_cell.angle_alpha   90.00
_cell.angle_beta   90.00
_cell.angle_gamma   90.00
#
_symmetry.space_group_name_H-M   'P 1'
#
loop_
_entity.id
_entity.type
_entity.pdbx_description
1 polymer ?
#
loop_
_entity_poly.entity_id
_entity_poly.type
_entity_poly.pdbx_seq_one_letter_code
_entity_poly.pdbx_strand_id
1 'polypeptide(L)'
;MKSGLSEQEKQLLSVFTDLTCSEVRPEATMQQIQALPGYFINIAMQLKNGTYDTWEKKFRIQEYKPYSTPNNWADKLYMKSYTDLDNPTGIYVNSGDELIVMVGETYGNTISLQAIRSSNLSGDKYMLNEGINKLQMKGDGMLFVMYNTELTSENAKPVKIHIPLTSGTVSGYFDLERDKTDAVYTELLQKATYEYFLIKGNEMLLNFHRTKLLQWQPNSIVEYITMFDHFVNWQYELLGLEDIRPALFNNHVNGSSINDDSYMWAGNGQIGFGINALDEFMPTEKLYTERRCWGPAHEIGHLHQIGRASCRERV
;
A
#
# COMPACT_ATOMS: atom_id res chain seq x y z
N MET A 1 7.39 -13.48 -27.13
CA MET A 1 6.19 -14.25 -27.53
C MET A 1 5.67 -14.93 -26.28
N LYS A 2 4.46 -14.58 -25.82
CA LYS A 2 3.81 -15.36 -24.75
C LYS A 2 3.68 -16.80 -25.28
N SER A 3 4.29 -17.77 -24.61
CA SER A 3 3.98 -19.18 -24.83
C SER A 3 2.48 -19.35 -24.65
N GLY A 4 1.81 -20.14 -25.49
CA GLY A 4 0.36 -20.33 -25.39
C GLY A 4 -0.07 -20.75 -23.99
N LEU A 5 -1.30 -20.41 -23.60
CA LEU A 5 -1.89 -20.76 -22.31
C LEU A 5 -1.76 -22.28 -22.06
N SER A 6 -1.40 -22.65 -20.85
CA SER A 6 -1.44 -24.04 -20.38
C SER A 6 -2.89 -24.57 -20.37
N GLU A 7 -3.06 -25.89 -20.39
CA GLU A 7 -4.41 -26.48 -20.29
C GLU A 7 -5.14 -26.08 -19.00
N GLN A 8 -4.41 -25.92 -17.90
CA GLN A 8 -4.97 -25.42 -16.64
C GLN A 8 -5.48 -23.99 -16.77
N GLU A 9 -4.71 -23.08 -17.38
CA GLU A 9 -5.13 -21.70 -17.62
C GLU A 9 -6.34 -21.63 -18.56
N LYS A 10 -6.39 -22.42 -19.61
CA LYS A 10 -7.57 -22.53 -20.48
C LYS A 10 -8.81 -22.98 -19.71
N GLN A 11 -8.66 -23.97 -18.82
CA GLN A 11 -9.74 -24.45 -17.98
C GLN A 11 -10.22 -23.35 -17.02
N LEU A 12 -9.33 -22.61 -16.37
CA LEU A 12 -9.69 -21.46 -15.52
C LEU A 12 -10.45 -20.40 -16.33
N LEU A 13 -9.94 -20.03 -17.49
CA LEU A 13 -10.56 -19.01 -18.35
C LEU A 13 -11.90 -19.46 -18.97
N SER A 14 -12.24 -20.75 -18.93
CA SER A 14 -13.59 -21.21 -19.30
C SER A 14 -14.65 -20.84 -18.24
N VAL A 15 -14.23 -20.55 -17.01
CA VAL A 15 -15.08 -20.22 -15.87
C VAL A 15 -14.90 -18.78 -15.42
N PHE A 16 -13.67 -18.29 -15.36
CA PHE A 16 -13.35 -16.94 -14.88
C PHE A 16 -13.09 -15.97 -16.04
N THR A 17 -13.30 -14.68 -15.79
CA THR A 17 -13.09 -13.62 -16.78
C THR A 17 -11.61 -13.43 -17.12
N ASP A 18 -10.71 -13.65 -16.15
CA ASP A 18 -9.27 -13.55 -16.30
C ASP A 18 -8.51 -14.50 -15.34
N LEU A 19 -7.19 -14.52 -15.41
CA LEU A 19 -6.33 -15.40 -14.60
C LEU A 19 -6.24 -15.01 -13.10
N THR A 20 -6.84 -13.88 -12.70
CA THR A 20 -6.96 -13.56 -11.27
C THR A 20 -8.05 -14.40 -10.58
N CYS A 21 -8.90 -15.07 -11.33
CA CYS A 21 -10.03 -15.83 -10.80
C CYS A 21 -10.91 -15.00 -9.84
N SER A 22 -11.04 -13.70 -10.10
CA SER A 22 -11.74 -12.76 -9.24
C SER A 22 -13.20 -12.53 -9.63
N GLU A 23 -13.60 -13.00 -10.81
CA GLU A 23 -14.95 -12.86 -11.35
C GLU A 23 -15.31 -14.07 -12.21
N VAL A 24 -16.52 -14.62 -11.99
CA VAL A 24 -17.04 -15.75 -12.75
C VAL A 24 -17.81 -15.24 -13.96
N ARG A 25 -17.54 -15.83 -15.13
CA ARG A 25 -18.29 -15.51 -16.35
C ARG A 25 -19.79 -15.76 -16.16
N PRO A 26 -20.66 -14.87 -16.62
CA PRO A 26 -22.12 -15.07 -16.50
C PRO A 26 -22.59 -16.38 -17.11
N GLU A 27 -21.99 -16.79 -18.24
CA GLU A 27 -22.29 -18.00 -18.99
C GLU A 27 -21.68 -19.27 -18.41
N ALA A 28 -20.82 -19.18 -17.39
CA ALA A 28 -20.15 -20.35 -16.81
C ALA A 28 -21.18 -21.33 -16.20
N THR A 29 -21.19 -22.56 -16.70
CA THR A 29 -22.08 -23.62 -16.24
C THR A 29 -21.54 -24.30 -14.98
N MET A 30 -22.47 -24.92 -14.21
CA MET A 30 -22.08 -25.71 -13.04
C MET A 30 -21.15 -26.87 -13.39
N GLN A 31 -21.33 -27.48 -14.57
CA GLN A 31 -20.46 -28.56 -15.05
C GLN A 31 -19.02 -28.05 -15.25
N GLN A 32 -18.84 -26.87 -15.86
CA GLN A 32 -17.51 -26.25 -16.01
C GLN A 32 -16.88 -25.93 -14.67
N ILE A 33 -17.64 -25.36 -13.72
CA ILE A 33 -17.15 -25.06 -12.38
C ILE A 33 -16.71 -26.33 -11.65
N GLN A 34 -17.52 -27.40 -11.70
CA GLN A 34 -17.20 -28.68 -11.06
C GLN A 34 -16.01 -29.41 -11.68
N ALA A 35 -15.66 -29.09 -12.92
CA ALA A 35 -14.48 -29.62 -13.60
C ALA A 35 -13.17 -28.96 -13.16
N LEU A 36 -13.23 -27.80 -12.47
CA LEU A 36 -12.03 -27.13 -11.96
C LEU A 36 -11.34 -27.94 -10.85
N PRO A 37 -10.04 -27.74 -10.59
CA PRO A 37 -9.41 -28.22 -9.36
C PRO A 37 -10.16 -27.70 -8.12
N GLY A 38 -10.29 -28.54 -7.07
CA GLY A 38 -11.16 -28.27 -5.92
C GLY A 38 -11.01 -26.91 -5.26
N TYR A 39 -9.79 -26.39 -5.22
CA TYR A 39 -9.50 -25.05 -4.72
C TYR A 39 -10.27 -23.94 -5.48
N PHE A 40 -10.27 -24.02 -6.81
CA PHE A 40 -10.93 -23.03 -7.68
C PHE A 40 -12.46 -23.22 -7.72
N ILE A 41 -12.96 -24.44 -7.47
CA ILE A 41 -14.40 -24.67 -7.32
C ILE A 41 -14.95 -23.79 -6.20
N ASN A 42 -14.29 -23.78 -5.03
CA ASN A 42 -14.73 -23.01 -3.88
C ASN A 42 -14.76 -21.50 -4.18
N ILE A 43 -13.73 -20.97 -4.82
CA ILE A 43 -13.65 -19.56 -5.23
C ILE A 43 -14.81 -19.25 -6.21
N ALA A 44 -14.96 -20.06 -7.26
CA ALA A 44 -16.01 -19.85 -8.25
C ALA A 44 -17.42 -19.89 -7.65
N MET A 45 -17.67 -20.83 -6.73
CA MET A 45 -18.97 -20.95 -6.06
C MET A 45 -19.25 -19.77 -5.15
N GLN A 46 -18.27 -19.31 -4.36
CA GLN A 46 -18.44 -18.15 -3.49
C GLN A 46 -18.71 -16.87 -4.31
N LEU A 47 -17.97 -16.66 -5.40
CA LEU A 47 -18.18 -15.50 -6.28
C LEU A 47 -19.54 -15.57 -6.99
N LYS A 48 -19.90 -16.74 -7.55
CA LYS A 48 -21.15 -16.93 -8.27
C LYS A 48 -22.39 -16.77 -7.39
N ASN A 49 -22.32 -17.25 -6.14
CA ASN A 49 -23.43 -17.19 -5.18
C ASN A 49 -23.44 -15.88 -4.36
N GLY A 50 -22.46 -14.99 -4.55
CA GLY A 50 -22.35 -13.75 -3.76
C GLY A 50 -22.02 -13.99 -2.27
N THR A 51 -21.44 -15.15 -1.94
CA THR A 51 -21.08 -15.53 -0.56
C THR A 51 -19.60 -15.28 -0.23
N TYR A 52 -18.84 -14.73 -1.17
CA TYR A 52 -17.49 -14.25 -0.87
C TYR A 52 -17.62 -13.07 0.10
N ASP A 53 -17.01 -13.17 1.29
CA ASP A 53 -17.14 -12.16 2.33
C ASP A 53 -16.72 -10.78 1.80
N THR A 54 -17.54 -9.75 2.05
CA THR A 54 -17.34 -8.40 1.49
C THR A 54 -16.11 -7.69 2.06
N TRP A 55 -15.80 -7.92 3.36
CA TRP A 55 -14.61 -7.41 4.00
C TRP A 55 -13.35 -8.03 3.39
N GLU A 56 -13.32 -9.34 3.29
CA GLU A 56 -12.22 -10.09 2.68
C GLU A 56 -12.06 -9.68 1.21
N LYS A 57 -13.15 -9.64 0.45
CA LYS A 57 -13.12 -9.29 -0.98
C LYS A 57 -12.50 -7.92 -1.23
N LYS A 58 -12.80 -6.92 -0.38
CA LYS A 58 -12.31 -5.54 -0.52
C LYS A 58 -10.79 -5.46 -0.57
N PHE A 59 -10.09 -6.31 0.18
CA PHE A 59 -8.62 -6.29 0.28
C PHE A 59 -7.95 -7.42 -0.49
N ARG A 60 -8.67 -8.50 -0.80
CA ARG A 60 -8.11 -9.63 -1.52
C ARG A 60 -8.14 -9.47 -3.03
N ILE A 61 -9.07 -8.69 -3.56
CA ILE A 61 -9.21 -8.43 -4.99
C ILE A 61 -9.08 -6.92 -5.21
N GLN A 62 -7.91 -6.50 -5.67
CA GLN A 62 -7.62 -5.08 -5.87
C GLN A 62 -6.91 -4.84 -7.19
N GLU A 63 -7.04 -3.62 -7.72
CA GLU A 63 -6.22 -3.10 -8.81
C GLU A 63 -5.14 -2.19 -8.23
N TYR A 64 -3.90 -2.46 -8.62
CA TYR A 64 -2.73 -1.73 -8.16
C TYR A 64 -2.22 -0.84 -9.28
N LYS A 65 -2.21 0.46 -9.05
CA LYS A 65 -1.72 1.44 -10.02
C LYS A 65 -0.19 1.52 -10.03
N PRO A 66 0.41 1.88 -11.17
CA PRO A 66 1.85 2.10 -11.25
C PRO A 66 2.27 3.37 -10.51
N TYR A 67 3.48 3.33 -9.94
CA TYR A 67 4.16 4.46 -9.35
C TYR A 67 5.50 4.70 -10.03
N SER A 68 6.00 5.92 -9.96
CA SER A 68 7.32 6.25 -10.51
C SER A 68 8.44 5.54 -9.75
N THR A 69 9.54 5.28 -10.42
CA THR A 69 10.75 4.79 -9.75
C THR A 69 11.39 5.93 -8.96
N PRO A 70 11.46 5.87 -7.61
CA PRO A 70 11.82 7.02 -6.80
C PRO A 70 13.21 7.62 -7.12
N ASN A 71 14.21 6.81 -7.39
CA ASN A 71 15.54 7.31 -7.73
C ASN A 71 15.55 8.15 -9.01
N ASN A 72 14.73 7.81 -10.00
CA ASN A 72 14.75 8.48 -11.30
C ASN A 72 14.34 9.95 -11.24
N TRP A 73 13.37 10.30 -10.40
CA TRP A 73 12.94 11.69 -10.24
C TRP A 73 13.71 12.41 -9.12
N ALA A 74 14.09 11.70 -8.06
CA ALA A 74 14.80 12.27 -6.94
C ALA A 74 16.15 12.86 -7.37
N ASP A 75 16.90 12.14 -8.20
CA ASP A 75 18.16 12.62 -8.75
C ASP A 75 18.00 13.89 -9.60
N LYS A 76 16.93 13.95 -10.40
CA LYS A 76 16.62 15.12 -11.24
C LYS A 76 16.27 16.36 -10.41
N LEU A 77 15.59 16.17 -9.28
CA LEU A 77 15.09 17.23 -8.41
C LEU A 77 16.04 17.56 -7.25
N TYR A 78 17.16 16.86 -7.12
CA TYR A 78 18.08 16.97 -5.99
C TYR A 78 17.39 16.75 -4.62
N MET A 79 16.36 15.90 -4.61
CA MET A 79 15.63 15.47 -3.41
C MET A 79 16.13 14.11 -2.92
N LYS A 80 15.69 13.70 -1.74
CA LYS A 80 15.85 12.31 -1.29
C LYS A 80 14.87 11.41 -2.01
N SER A 81 15.34 10.24 -2.46
CA SER A 81 14.45 9.21 -2.97
C SER A 81 13.49 8.77 -1.88
N TYR A 82 12.19 8.67 -2.21
CA TYR A 82 11.20 8.06 -1.32
C TYR A 82 11.35 6.55 -1.32
N THR A 83 10.62 5.88 -0.42
CA THR A 83 10.43 4.43 -0.52
C THR A 83 9.51 4.12 -1.71
N ASP A 84 9.50 2.86 -2.13
CA ASP A 84 8.60 2.35 -3.18
C ASP A 84 7.34 1.64 -2.59
N LEU A 85 6.96 2.01 -1.35
CA LEU A 85 5.86 1.40 -0.60
C LEU A 85 4.52 2.12 -0.82
N ASP A 86 4.09 2.24 -2.09
CA ASP A 86 2.90 3.02 -2.45
C ASP A 86 1.60 2.19 -2.52
N ASN A 87 1.72 0.86 -2.66
CA ASN A 87 0.60 -0.06 -2.87
C ASN A 87 0.42 -1.06 -1.72
N PRO A 88 -0.11 -0.64 -0.56
CA PRO A 88 -0.45 -1.58 0.52
C PRO A 88 -1.59 -2.51 0.08
N THR A 89 -1.55 -3.76 0.53
CA THR A 89 -2.64 -4.71 0.25
C THR A 89 -3.70 -4.75 1.34
N GLY A 90 -3.36 -4.40 2.57
CA GLY A 90 -4.19 -4.61 3.75
C GLY A 90 -4.18 -6.06 4.25
N ILE A 91 -3.27 -6.88 3.74
CA ILE A 91 -3.09 -8.28 4.14
C ILE A 91 -1.72 -8.42 4.80
N TYR A 92 -1.68 -9.02 5.97
CA TYR A 92 -0.41 -9.36 6.61
C TYR A 92 -0.15 -10.87 6.59
N VAL A 93 1.12 -11.23 6.70
CA VAL A 93 1.62 -12.61 6.70
C VAL A 93 2.59 -12.83 7.84
N ASN A 94 2.78 -14.09 8.18
CA ASN A 94 3.82 -14.54 9.09
C ASN A 94 4.91 -15.29 8.31
N SER A 95 6.10 -15.32 8.87
CA SER A 95 7.18 -16.16 8.33
C SER A 95 6.76 -17.62 8.30
N GLY A 96 6.97 -18.29 7.17
CA GLY A 96 6.54 -19.66 6.94
C GLY A 96 5.16 -19.81 6.29
N ASP A 97 4.37 -18.73 6.18
CA ASP A 97 3.07 -18.81 5.50
C ASP A 97 3.24 -19.15 4.01
N GLU A 98 2.36 -20.02 3.52
CA GLU A 98 2.21 -20.28 2.09
C GLU A 98 1.18 -19.31 1.51
N LEU A 99 1.56 -18.61 0.45
CA LEU A 99 0.70 -17.67 -0.25
C LEU A 99 0.39 -18.13 -1.67
N ILE A 100 -0.87 -18.01 -2.06
CA ILE A 100 -1.28 -18.03 -3.46
C ILE A 100 -1.57 -16.58 -3.86
N VAL A 101 -1.00 -16.15 -4.97
CA VAL A 101 -1.21 -14.82 -5.54
C VAL A 101 -1.54 -14.99 -7.01
N MET A 102 -2.73 -14.55 -7.40
CA MET A 102 -3.20 -14.60 -8.77
C MET A 102 -3.09 -13.22 -9.40
N VAL A 103 -2.33 -13.12 -10.47
CA VAL A 103 -1.97 -11.85 -11.12
C VAL A 103 -2.59 -11.79 -12.51
N GLY A 104 -3.25 -10.69 -12.80
CA GLY A 104 -3.77 -10.38 -14.12
C GLY A 104 -2.69 -10.00 -15.10
N GLU A 105 -3.09 -9.33 -16.18
CA GLU A 105 -2.15 -8.83 -17.18
C GLU A 105 -1.22 -7.79 -16.57
N THR A 106 0.10 -7.96 -16.72
CA THR A 106 1.14 -7.05 -16.22
C THR A 106 1.57 -6.01 -17.25
N TYR A 107 1.08 -6.13 -18.48
CA TYR A 107 1.47 -5.27 -19.62
C TYR A 107 2.99 -5.26 -19.86
N GLY A 108 3.67 -6.34 -19.48
CA GLY A 108 5.13 -6.47 -19.58
C GLY A 108 5.91 -5.77 -18.47
N ASN A 109 5.22 -5.20 -17.46
CA ASN A 109 5.88 -4.59 -16.31
C ASN A 109 6.33 -5.63 -15.28
N THR A 110 7.35 -5.27 -14.52
CA THR A 110 7.83 -6.07 -13.40
C THR A 110 6.99 -5.79 -12.16
N ILE A 111 6.36 -6.82 -11.62
CA ILE A 111 5.57 -6.75 -10.39
C ILE A 111 6.21 -7.66 -9.35
N SER A 112 6.31 -7.21 -8.12
CA SER A 112 6.74 -8.05 -7.00
C SER A 112 5.89 -7.81 -5.76
N LEU A 113 5.96 -8.74 -4.82
CA LEU A 113 5.33 -8.64 -3.51
C LEU A 113 6.42 -8.58 -2.45
N GLN A 114 6.20 -7.79 -1.40
CA GLN A 114 7.13 -7.69 -0.28
C GLN A 114 6.36 -7.61 1.04
N ALA A 115 6.82 -8.35 2.06
CA ALA A 115 6.30 -8.23 3.43
C ALA A 115 7.15 -7.20 4.19
N ILE A 116 6.51 -6.17 4.73
CA ILE A 116 7.18 -5.06 5.40
C ILE A 116 6.67 -4.92 6.83
N ARG A 117 7.59 -4.98 7.80
CA ARG A 117 7.36 -4.49 9.17
C ARG A 117 7.66 -3.00 9.24
N SER A 118 6.95 -2.30 10.10
CA SER A 118 7.11 -0.86 10.30
C SER A 118 8.55 -0.44 10.59
N SER A 119 9.28 -1.23 11.39
CA SER A 119 10.64 -0.92 11.81
C SER A 119 11.73 -1.31 10.81
N ASN A 120 11.40 -2.17 9.84
CA ASN A 120 12.36 -2.68 8.87
C ASN A 120 11.74 -2.65 7.47
N LEU A 121 12.17 -1.70 6.66
CA LEU A 121 11.74 -1.55 5.27
C LEU A 121 12.38 -2.58 4.33
N SER A 122 13.31 -3.38 4.82
CA SER A 122 13.91 -4.47 4.04
C SER A 122 13.12 -5.76 4.27
N GLY A 123 12.65 -6.35 3.21
CA GLY A 123 12.01 -7.65 3.20
C GLY A 123 12.33 -8.37 1.91
N ASP A 124 12.18 -9.69 1.88
CA ASP A 124 12.36 -10.47 0.66
C ASP A 124 11.37 -10.02 -0.41
N LYS A 125 11.86 -9.78 -1.61
CA LYS A 125 11.02 -9.50 -2.79
C LYS A 125 10.67 -10.81 -3.49
N TYR A 126 9.38 -11.03 -3.71
CA TYR A 126 8.84 -12.16 -4.43
C TYR A 126 8.35 -11.70 -5.79
N MET A 127 9.07 -12.08 -6.84
CA MET A 127 8.69 -11.73 -8.21
C MET A 127 7.38 -12.41 -8.58
N LEU A 128 6.46 -11.67 -9.18
CA LEU A 128 5.16 -12.17 -9.60
C LEU A 128 5.10 -12.29 -11.13
N ASN A 129 4.59 -13.42 -11.59
CA ASN A 129 4.25 -13.63 -12.99
C ASN A 129 2.73 -13.54 -13.17
N GLU A 130 2.29 -13.26 -14.39
CA GLU A 130 0.87 -13.39 -14.75
C GLU A 130 0.36 -14.79 -14.43
N GLY A 131 -0.87 -14.89 -13.95
CA GLY A 131 -1.48 -16.14 -13.50
C GLY A 131 -1.16 -16.47 -12.04
N ILE A 132 -0.99 -17.75 -11.73
CA ILE A 132 -0.91 -18.28 -10.38
C ILE A 132 0.54 -18.32 -9.90
N ASN A 133 0.79 -17.64 -8.79
CA ASN A 133 2.06 -17.67 -8.05
C ASN A 133 1.87 -18.39 -6.71
N LYS A 134 2.78 -19.30 -6.38
CA LYS A 134 2.88 -19.94 -5.07
C LYS A 134 4.15 -19.45 -4.40
N LEU A 135 4.00 -18.83 -3.23
CA LEU A 135 5.08 -18.21 -2.50
C LEU A 135 5.15 -18.81 -1.10
N GLN A 136 6.35 -18.95 -0.57
CA GLN A 136 6.57 -19.25 0.83
C GLN A 136 7.23 -18.03 1.48
N MET A 137 6.57 -17.45 2.46
CA MET A 137 7.02 -16.22 3.10
C MET A 137 8.19 -16.51 4.04
N LYS A 138 9.27 -15.76 3.87
CA LYS A 138 10.47 -15.85 4.74
C LYS A 138 10.42 -14.86 5.89
N GLY A 139 9.65 -13.78 5.74
CA GLY A 139 9.47 -12.74 6.75
C GLY A 139 7.99 -12.49 7.01
N ASP A 140 7.72 -11.80 8.10
CA ASP A 140 6.40 -11.37 8.50
C ASP A 140 6.20 -9.88 8.26
N GLY A 141 4.96 -9.44 8.13
CA GLY A 141 4.61 -8.04 7.94
C GLY A 141 3.40 -7.82 7.04
N MET A 142 3.08 -6.54 6.81
CA MET A 142 2.07 -6.14 5.85
C MET A 142 2.62 -6.32 4.43
N LEU A 143 1.80 -6.88 3.55
CA LEU A 143 2.15 -7.07 2.16
C LEU A 143 1.99 -5.78 1.37
N PHE A 144 2.99 -5.46 0.55
CA PHE A 144 2.97 -4.39 -0.43
C PHE A 144 3.21 -4.96 -1.82
N VAL A 145 2.47 -4.45 -2.80
CA VAL A 145 2.72 -4.71 -4.22
C VAL A 145 3.70 -3.66 -4.72
N MET A 146 4.87 -4.11 -5.11
CA MET A 146 5.91 -3.25 -5.67
C MET A 146 5.69 -3.14 -7.17
N TYR A 147 5.17 -2.00 -7.61
CA TYR A 147 4.89 -1.72 -9.00
C TYR A 147 5.39 -0.33 -9.38
N ASN A 148 6.63 -0.26 -9.83
CA ASN A 148 7.27 0.98 -10.25
C ASN A 148 7.60 0.92 -11.74
N THR A 149 7.23 1.93 -12.48
CA THR A 149 7.46 2.06 -13.91
C THR A 149 7.47 3.53 -14.33
N GLU A 150 7.80 3.80 -15.57
CA GLU A 150 7.72 5.14 -16.13
C GLU A 150 6.26 5.49 -16.43
N LEU A 151 5.71 6.53 -15.80
CA LEU A 151 4.28 6.88 -15.87
C LEU A 151 3.81 7.28 -17.28
N THR A 152 4.73 7.76 -18.12
CA THR A 152 4.44 8.12 -19.52
C THR A 152 4.37 6.90 -20.45
N SER A 153 4.70 5.72 -19.96
CA SER A 153 4.60 4.48 -20.74
C SER A 153 3.15 4.10 -21.00
N GLU A 154 2.82 3.71 -22.24
CA GLU A 154 1.51 3.15 -22.58
C GLU A 154 1.17 1.87 -21.81
N ASN A 155 2.19 1.21 -21.26
CA ASN A 155 2.08 0.02 -20.44
C ASN A 155 1.90 0.31 -18.95
N ALA A 156 1.94 1.58 -18.51
CA ALA A 156 1.71 1.99 -17.12
C ALA A 156 0.20 1.92 -16.79
N LYS A 157 -0.35 0.71 -16.71
CA LYS A 157 -1.77 0.43 -16.46
C LYS A 157 -1.94 -0.31 -15.14
N PRO A 158 -3.09 -0.11 -14.44
CA PRO A 158 -3.37 -0.86 -13.23
C PRO A 158 -3.32 -2.37 -13.46
N VAL A 159 -2.75 -3.08 -12.48
CA VAL A 159 -2.66 -4.55 -12.50
C VAL A 159 -3.58 -5.11 -11.43
N LYS A 160 -4.52 -5.98 -11.84
CA LYS A 160 -5.41 -6.66 -10.93
C LYS A 160 -4.68 -7.83 -10.26
N ILE A 161 -4.79 -7.92 -8.94
CA ILE A 161 -4.23 -9.02 -8.15
C ILE A 161 -5.31 -9.55 -7.22
N HIS A 162 -5.38 -10.87 -7.10
CA HIS A 162 -6.23 -11.59 -6.16
C HIS A 162 -5.36 -12.45 -5.25
N ILE A 163 -5.39 -12.17 -3.94
CA ILE A 163 -4.78 -12.97 -2.88
C ILE A 163 -5.91 -13.69 -2.15
N PRO A 164 -6.21 -14.96 -2.46
CA PRO A 164 -7.43 -15.61 -2.01
C PRO A 164 -7.46 -15.95 -0.52
N LEU A 165 -8.63 -16.35 -0.02
CA LEU A 165 -8.97 -16.51 1.41
C LEU A 165 -8.01 -17.39 2.24
N THR A 166 -7.29 -18.32 1.61
CA THR A 166 -6.34 -19.21 2.28
C THR A 166 -4.94 -18.62 2.44
N SER A 167 -4.74 -17.38 1.98
CA SER A 167 -3.43 -16.74 1.87
C SER A 167 -3.38 -15.45 2.69
N GLY A 168 -2.58 -15.45 3.78
CA GLY A 168 -2.45 -14.30 4.66
C GLY A 168 -3.75 -13.92 5.38
N THR A 169 -3.68 -12.91 6.22
CA THR A 169 -4.81 -12.42 7.03
C THR A 169 -5.15 -10.98 6.68
N VAL A 170 -6.41 -10.70 6.39
CA VAL A 170 -6.88 -9.33 6.12
C VAL A 170 -6.94 -8.54 7.43
N SER A 171 -6.21 -7.44 7.48
CA SER A 171 -6.31 -6.41 8.53
C SER A 171 -6.92 -5.12 8.00
N GLY A 172 -6.88 -4.93 6.69
CA GLY A 172 -7.35 -3.72 6.04
C GLY A 172 -6.40 -2.53 6.19
N TYR A 173 -6.75 -1.44 5.53
CA TYR A 173 -6.13 -0.12 5.63
C TYR A 173 -7.12 0.93 5.15
N PHE A 174 -6.93 2.17 5.60
CA PHE A 174 -7.72 3.30 5.11
C PHE A 174 -7.03 3.96 3.92
N ASP A 175 -7.80 4.25 2.88
CA ASP A 175 -7.36 4.98 1.68
C ASP A 175 -8.30 6.17 1.46
N LEU A 176 -7.80 7.39 1.58
CA LEU A 176 -8.62 8.61 1.52
C LEU A 176 -9.35 8.74 0.16
N GLU A 177 -8.71 8.32 -0.94
CA GLU A 177 -9.32 8.35 -2.28
C GLU A 177 -10.51 7.38 -2.38
N ARG A 178 -10.40 6.19 -1.79
CA ARG A 178 -11.40 5.11 -1.85
C ARG A 178 -12.47 5.24 -0.78
N ASP A 179 -12.05 5.46 0.47
CA ASP A 179 -12.89 5.29 1.67
C ASP A 179 -13.54 6.59 2.14
N LYS A 180 -12.91 7.73 1.91
CA LYS A 180 -13.41 9.12 1.96
C LYS A 180 -13.93 9.64 3.31
N THR A 181 -14.35 8.78 4.24
CA THR A 181 -15.06 9.23 5.44
C THR A 181 -14.51 8.64 6.73
N ASP A 182 -14.64 9.39 7.82
CA ASP A 182 -14.28 8.94 9.16
C ASP A 182 -15.10 7.72 9.63
N ALA A 183 -16.34 7.57 9.17
CA ALA A 183 -17.17 6.42 9.49
C ALA A 183 -16.57 5.12 8.93
N VAL A 184 -16.11 5.14 7.67
CA VAL A 184 -15.44 4.00 7.05
C VAL A 184 -14.10 3.74 7.73
N TYR A 185 -13.32 4.78 8.03
CA TYR A 185 -12.09 4.63 8.79
C TYR A 185 -12.30 3.93 10.13
N THR A 186 -13.31 4.38 10.90
CA THR A 186 -13.66 3.81 12.20
C THR A 186 -13.95 2.32 12.09
N GLU A 187 -14.76 1.91 11.11
CA GLU A 187 -15.06 0.50 10.84
C GLU A 187 -13.79 -0.29 10.51
N LEU A 188 -12.94 0.25 9.62
CA LEU A 188 -11.69 -0.37 9.21
C LEU A 188 -10.73 -0.56 10.39
N LEU A 189 -10.52 0.48 11.20
CA LEU A 189 -9.63 0.44 12.36
C LEU A 189 -10.10 -0.55 13.43
N GLN A 190 -11.42 -0.65 13.66
CA GLN A 190 -12.00 -1.59 14.62
C GLN A 190 -11.84 -3.05 14.16
N LYS A 191 -11.98 -3.32 12.88
CA LYS A 191 -11.79 -4.66 12.30
C LYS A 191 -10.34 -5.07 12.14
N ALA A 192 -9.42 -4.11 12.12
CA ALA A 192 -8.00 -4.37 11.94
C ALA A 192 -7.45 -5.24 13.07
N THR A 193 -6.60 -6.20 12.72
CA THR A 193 -6.02 -7.19 13.65
C THR A 193 -4.51 -7.10 13.76
N TYR A 194 -3.84 -6.47 12.78
CA TYR A 194 -2.41 -6.29 12.78
C TYR A 194 -1.98 -5.16 13.74
N GLU A 195 -0.76 -5.23 14.26
CA GLU A 195 -0.24 -4.24 15.22
C GLU A 195 -0.09 -2.82 14.66
N TYR A 196 0.07 -2.70 13.34
CA TYR A 196 0.12 -1.44 12.61
C TYR A 196 -1.11 -1.30 11.72
N PHE A 197 -1.53 -0.05 11.52
CA PHE A 197 -2.61 0.29 10.62
C PHE A 197 -2.15 1.38 9.66
N LEU A 198 -2.38 1.14 8.38
CA LEU A 198 -1.97 2.05 7.30
C LEU A 198 -3.09 3.05 7.00
N ILE A 199 -2.68 4.30 6.84
CA ILE A 199 -3.55 5.42 6.45
C ILE A 199 -2.92 6.04 5.21
N LYS A 200 -3.58 5.88 4.07
CA LYS A 200 -3.12 6.42 2.80
C LYS A 200 -3.90 7.70 2.49
N GLY A 201 -3.18 8.83 2.46
CA GLY A 201 -3.64 10.11 1.96
C GLY A 201 -3.40 10.26 0.46
N ASN A 202 -3.40 11.50 -0.01
CA ASN A 202 -3.07 11.82 -1.39
C ASN A 202 -1.54 11.91 -1.61
N GLU A 203 -0.82 12.37 -0.58
CA GLU A 203 0.63 12.61 -0.61
C GLU A 203 1.39 11.79 0.42
N MET A 204 0.73 11.39 1.50
CA MET A 204 1.32 10.67 2.62
C MET A 204 0.79 9.26 2.75
N LEU A 205 1.65 8.33 3.13
CA LEU A 205 1.27 7.01 3.61
C LEU A 205 1.79 6.85 5.04
N LEU A 206 0.89 6.85 6.02
CA LEU A 206 1.21 6.69 7.43
C LEU A 206 1.00 5.24 7.86
N ASN A 207 2.04 4.63 8.46
CA ASN A 207 1.98 3.30 9.05
C ASN A 207 2.16 3.41 10.57
N PHE A 208 1.06 3.59 11.28
CA PHE A 208 1.08 3.88 12.70
C PHE A 208 0.64 2.69 13.55
N HIS A 209 1.19 2.62 14.75
CA HIS A 209 0.82 1.63 15.73
C HIS A 209 -0.69 1.73 16.03
N ARG A 210 -1.42 0.62 15.83
CA ARG A 210 -2.88 0.58 15.94
C ARG A 210 -3.40 1.04 17.30
N THR A 211 -2.71 0.70 18.38
CA THR A 211 -3.12 1.13 19.74
C THR A 211 -3.09 2.64 19.90
N LYS A 212 -2.14 3.34 19.27
CA LYS A 212 -2.06 4.80 19.29
C LYS A 212 -3.18 5.45 18.48
N LEU A 213 -3.54 4.85 17.34
CA LEU A 213 -4.70 5.29 16.56
C LEU A 213 -6.00 5.10 17.34
N LEU A 214 -6.19 3.97 18.01
CA LEU A 214 -7.34 3.73 18.86
C LEU A 214 -7.40 4.69 20.06
N GLN A 215 -6.26 5.13 20.57
CA GLN A 215 -6.16 6.06 21.67
C GLN A 215 -6.48 7.50 21.26
N TRP A 216 -5.92 7.98 20.14
CA TRP A 216 -5.91 9.38 19.79
C TRP A 216 -6.79 9.77 18.60
N GLN A 217 -7.03 8.82 17.70
CA GLN A 217 -7.82 8.98 16.47
C GLN A 217 -8.85 7.85 16.29
N PRO A 218 -9.66 7.54 17.32
CA PRO A 218 -10.53 6.36 17.24
C PRO A 218 -11.65 6.51 16.19
N ASN A 219 -12.09 7.73 15.91
CA ASN A 219 -13.27 8.02 15.11
C ASN A 219 -13.07 9.09 14.03
N SER A 220 -11.86 9.64 13.90
CA SER A 220 -11.60 10.71 12.93
C SER A 220 -10.17 10.62 12.41
N ILE A 221 -10.00 10.58 11.11
CA ILE A 221 -8.69 10.52 10.46
C ILE A 221 -8.61 11.43 9.23
N VAL A 222 -9.75 11.77 8.64
CA VAL A 222 -9.77 12.51 7.37
C VAL A 222 -9.09 13.87 7.50
N GLU A 223 -9.43 14.63 8.53
CA GLU A 223 -8.78 15.93 8.80
C GLU A 223 -7.28 15.74 9.08
N TYR A 224 -6.94 14.73 9.87
CA TYR A 224 -5.57 14.44 10.28
C TYR A 224 -4.67 14.09 9.08
N ILE A 225 -5.08 13.15 8.23
CA ILE A 225 -4.28 12.77 7.06
C ILE A 225 -4.22 13.90 6.02
N THR A 226 -5.30 14.68 5.87
CA THR A 226 -5.32 15.85 4.99
C THR A 226 -4.31 16.91 5.43
N MET A 227 -4.13 17.09 6.76
CA MET A 227 -3.09 18.01 7.25
C MET A 227 -1.68 17.52 6.88
N PHE A 228 -1.41 16.23 6.97
CA PHE A 228 -0.14 15.67 6.52
C PHE A 228 0.09 15.83 5.02
N ASP A 229 -0.95 15.63 4.21
CA ASP A 229 -0.92 15.91 2.76
C ASP A 229 -0.58 17.39 2.51
N HIS A 230 -1.14 18.31 3.30
CA HIS A 230 -0.81 19.74 3.21
C HIS A 230 0.65 20.05 3.55
N PHE A 231 1.26 19.37 4.52
CA PHE A 231 2.69 19.57 4.82
C PHE A 231 3.55 19.24 3.61
N VAL A 232 3.21 18.18 2.88
CA VAL A 232 3.91 17.80 1.66
C VAL A 232 3.67 18.82 0.54
N ASN A 233 2.39 19.17 0.30
CA ASN A 233 2.01 20.08 -0.77
C ASN A 233 2.59 21.49 -0.60
N TRP A 234 2.59 22.06 0.61
CA TRP A 234 3.23 23.35 0.88
C TRP A 234 4.74 23.34 0.60
N GLN A 235 5.41 22.20 0.81
CA GLN A 235 6.82 22.06 0.48
C GLN A 235 7.03 21.91 -1.03
N TYR A 236 6.13 21.24 -1.75
CA TYR A 236 6.16 21.21 -3.21
C TYR A 236 5.93 22.61 -3.81
N GLU A 237 4.99 23.37 -3.25
CA GLU A 237 4.78 24.78 -3.64
C GLU A 237 6.05 25.60 -3.42
N LEU A 238 6.67 25.50 -2.24
CA LEU A 238 7.93 26.20 -1.93
C LEU A 238 9.06 25.83 -2.89
N LEU A 239 9.08 24.61 -3.40
CA LEU A 239 10.07 24.11 -4.37
C LEU A 239 9.70 24.38 -5.83
N GLY A 240 8.50 24.94 -6.09
CA GLY A 240 8.01 25.16 -7.46
C GLY A 240 7.66 23.86 -8.20
N LEU A 241 7.26 22.82 -7.48
CA LEU A 241 7.00 21.50 -8.06
C LEU A 241 5.53 21.25 -8.41
N GLU A 242 4.60 22.11 -8.02
CA GLU A 242 3.15 21.89 -8.15
C GLU A 242 2.73 21.50 -9.56
N ASP A 243 3.17 22.25 -10.57
CA ASP A 243 2.78 22.03 -11.96
C ASP A 243 3.54 20.87 -12.63
N ILE A 244 4.77 20.61 -12.21
CA ILE A 244 5.64 19.65 -12.90
C ILE A 244 5.61 18.26 -12.26
N ARG A 245 5.32 18.17 -10.96
CA ARG A 245 5.33 16.92 -10.20
C ARG A 245 4.45 15.83 -10.81
N PRO A 246 3.18 16.08 -11.19
CA PRO A 246 2.29 15.02 -11.69
C PRO A 246 2.84 14.30 -12.93
N ALA A 247 3.69 14.96 -13.72
CA ALA A 247 4.36 14.36 -14.86
C ALA A 247 5.66 13.62 -14.50
N LEU A 248 6.21 13.89 -13.32
CA LEU A 248 7.49 13.33 -12.88
C LEU A 248 7.32 12.13 -11.94
N PHE A 249 6.43 12.27 -10.96
CA PHE A 249 6.22 11.23 -9.96
C PHE A 249 4.87 11.36 -9.25
N ASN A 250 4.42 10.23 -8.70
CA ASN A 250 3.17 10.09 -7.95
C ASN A 250 3.33 9.32 -6.64
N ASN A 251 4.57 9.14 -6.18
CA ASN A 251 4.89 8.40 -4.96
C ASN A 251 4.48 9.19 -3.71
N HIS A 252 4.16 8.45 -2.64
CA HIS A 252 3.84 9.02 -1.33
C HIS A 252 5.08 9.19 -0.47
N VAL A 253 5.09 10.22 0.35
CA VAL A 253 5.99 10.30 1.49
C VAL A 253 5.52 9.30 2.54
N ASN A 254 6.39 8.36 2.92
CA ASN A 254 6.07 7.36 3.93
C ASN A 254 6.43 7.86 5.32
N GLY A 255 5.52 7.70 6.27
CA GLY A 255 5.72 7.97 7.69
C GLY A 255 5.40 6.73 8.53
N SER A 256 6.35 6.27 9.35
CA SER A 256 6.16 5.06 10.15
C SER A 256 6.40 5.32 11.64
N SER A 257 5.55 4.75 12.50
CA SER A 257 5.87 4.66 13.92
C SER A 257 6.70 3.41 14.20
N ILE A 258 7.67 3.55 15.08
CA ILE A 258 8.51 2.45 15.56
C ILE A 258 8.40 2.32 17.07
N ASN A 259 8.51 1.10 17.57
CA ASN A 259 8.40 0.83 19.00
C ASN A 259 9.76 1.03 19.68
N ASP A 260 10.21 2.28 19.74
CA ASP A 260 11.43 2.69 20.43
C ASP A 260 11.25 4.07 21.07
N ASP A 261 12.30 4.54 21.79
CA ASP A 261 12.34 5.82 22.49
C ASP A 261 12.85 6.98 21.60
N SER A 262 13.03 6.78 20.31
CA SER A 262 13.37 7.87 19.40
C SER A 262 12.23 8.90 19.36
N TYR A 263 12.57 10.16 19.04
CA TYR A 263 11.54 11.19 18.91
C TYR A 263 10.98 11.22 17.49
N MET A 264 11.68 11.86 16.60
CA MET A 264 11.34 11.95 15.16
C MET A 264 12.63 11.87 14.35
N TRP A 265 12.54 11.38 13.13
CA TRP A 265 13.68 11.29 12.23
C TRP A 265 13.26 11.19 10.76
N ALA A 266 14.18 11.55 9.87
CA ALA A 266 14.07 11.29 8.45
C ALA A 266 15.28 10.50 7.96
N GLY A 267 15.03 9.43 7.21
CA GLY A 267 16.09 8.57 6.67
C GLY A 267 15.53 7.46 5.79
N ASN A 268 16.37 6.88 4.97
CA ASN A 268 15.98 5.76 4.10
C ASN A 268 14.72 6.00 3.26
N GLY A 269 14.51 7.25 2.82
CA GLY A 269 13.37 7.62 1.96
C GLY A 269 12.03 7.75 2.67
N GLN A 270 12.01 7.81 4.01
CA GLN A 270 10.82 7.97 4.83
C GLN A 270 11.08 8.86 6.04
N ILE A 271 10.00 9.23 6.74
CA ILE A 271 10.06 9.82 8.07
C ILE A 271 9.64 8.79 9.12
N GLY A 272 10.13 8.94 10.35
CA GLY A 272 9.82 8.02 11.43
C GLY A 272 9.55 8.72 12.75
N PHE A 273 8.78 8.03 13.60
CA PHE A 273 8.32 8.52 14.88
C PHE A 273 8.45 7.42 15.93
N GLY A 274 9.11 7.67 17.03
CA GLY A 274 9.05 6.80 18.19
C GLY A 274 7.60 6.71 18.71
N ILE A 275 7.22 5.56 19.22
CA ILE A 275 5.82 5.32 19.64
C ILE A 275 5.31 6.34 20.67
N ASN A 276 6.19 6.82 21.55
CA ASN A 276 5.84 7.81 22.56
C ASN A 276 5.74 9.23 21.99
N ALA A 277 6.47 9.53 20.91
CA ALA A 277 6.36 10.82 20.22
C ALA A 277 4.98 11.03 19.58
N LEU A 278 4.28 9.95 19.23
CA LEU A 278 2.92 10.03 18.67
C LEU A 278 1.94 10.74 19.61
N ASP A 279 2.10 10.62 20.93
CA ASP A 279 1.20 11.24 21.92
C ASP A 279 1.24 12.77 21.87
N GLU A 280 2.30 13.34 21.29
CA GLU A 280 2.45 14.78 21.19
C GLU A 280 1.75 15.40 19.99
N PHE A 281 1.62 14.67 18.88
CA PHE A 281 1.08 15.25 17.64
C PHE A 281 -0.08 14.46 17.02
N MET A 282 -0.42 13.26 17.50
CA MET A 282 -1.59 12.54 17.02
C MET A 282 -2.92 13.21 17.38
N PRO A 283 -3.11 13.85 18.55
CA PRO A 283 -4.32 14.64 18.75
C PRO A 283 -4.38 15.79 17.74
N THR A 284 -5.38 15.78 16.84
CA THR A 284 -5.49 16.77 15.73
C THR A 284 -5.45 18.20 16.23
N GLU A 285 -6.10 18.50 17.36
CA GLU A 285 -6.10 19.81 17.97
C GLU A 285 -4.69 20.33 18.32
N LYS A 286 -3.77 19.45 18.74
CA LYS A 286 -2.40 19.84 19.10
C LYS A 286 -1.59 20.24 17.87
N LEU A 287 -1.87 19.67 16.70
CA LEU A 287 -1.23 20.09 15.46
C LEU A 287 -1.45 21.59 15.21
N TYR A 288 -2.67 22.07 15.48
CA TYR A 288 -3.04 23.46 15.22
C TYR A 288 -2.68 24.40 16.38
N THR A 289 -3.08 24.05 17.61
CA THR A 289 -3.03 24.98 18.75
C THR A 289 -1.67 25.02 19.43
N GLU A 290 -0.97 23.91 19.50
CA GLU A 290 0.32 23.80 20.19
C GLU A 290 1.53 23.82 19.22
N ARG A 291 1.29 24.12 17.93
CA ARG A 291 2.33 24.13 16.86
C ARG A 291 3.08 22.81 16.74
N ARG A 292 2.45 21.69 17.10
CA ARG A 292 3.07 20.35 16.99
C ARG A 292 3.24 19.88 15.55
N CYS A 293 2.67 20.60 14.58
CA CYS A 293 2.89 20.39 13.14
C CYS A 293 4.35 20.59 12.70
N TRP A 294 5.15 21.37 13.45
CA TRP A 294 6.53 21.68 13.09
C TRP A 294 7.40 20.42 12.99
N GLY A 295 7.29 19.48 13.92
CA GLY A 295 8.09 18.26 13.93
C GLY A 295 7.90 17.41 12.66
N PRO A 296 6.68 16.91 12.38
CA PRO A 296 6.42 16.16 11.15
C PRO A 296 6.80 16.92 9.87
N ALA A 297 6.47 18.21 9.77
CA ALA A 297 6.81 19.04 8.62
C ALA A 297 8.34 19.20 8.46
N HIS A 298 9.09 19.29 9.57
CA HIS A 298 10.54 19.35 9.57
C HIS A 298 11.17 18.06 9.02
N GLU A 299 10.69 16.90 9.45
CA GLU A 299 11.19 15.62 8.97
C GLU A 299 10.89 15.41 7.47
N ILE A 300 9.72 15.81 7.01
CA ILE A 300 9.40 15.84 5.57
C ILE A 300 10.37 16.76 4.82
N GLY A 301 10.69 17.93 5.41
CA GLY A 301 11.65 18.88 4.85
C GLY A 301 13.05 18.29 4.65
N HIS A 302 13.49 17.35 5.47
CA HIS A 302 14.74 16.63 5.26
C HIS A 302 14.72 15.76 3.99
N LEU A 303 13.59 15.14 3.64
CA LEU A 303 13.44 14.38 2.40
C LEU A 303 13.47 15.31 1.18
N HIS A 304 12.84 16.47 1.28
CA HIS A 304 12.80 17.49 0.23
C HIS A 304 14.07 18.33 0.18
N GLN A 305 15.00 18.13 1.11
CA GLN A 305 16.26 18.88 1.26
C GLN A 305 16.06 20.40 1.48
N ILE A 306 14.91 20.81 1.98
CA ILE A 306 14.62 22.19 2.33
C ILE A 306 15.47 22.59 3.54
N GLY A 307 16.15 23.74 3.45
CA GLY A 307 16.97 24.29 4.52
C GLY A 307 18.31 23.58 4.78
N ARG A 308 18.83 22.80 3.83
CA ARG A 308 20.12 22.12 3.94
C ARG A 308 21.30 23.06 4.25
N ALA A 309 21.22 24.33 3.84
CA ALA A 309 22.21 25.36 4.16
C ALA A 309 22.23 25.70 5.66
N SER A 310 21.04 25.73 6.31
CA SER A 310 20.96 26.12 7.73
C SER A 310 21.45 25.05 8.71
N CYS A 311 21.48 23.78 8.31
CA CYS A 311 21.97 22.69 9.17
C CYS A 311 23.51 22.58 9.15
N ARG A 312 24.20 23.09 8.11
CA ARG A 312 25.68 23.08 8.01
C ARG A 312 26.35 24.25 8.72
N GLU A 313 25.65 25.34 8.97
CA GLU A 313 26.23 26.53 9.59
C GLU A 313 26.18 26.50 11.14
N ARG A 314 25.73 25.41 11.75
CA ARG A 314 25.69 25.24 13.21
C ARG A 314 26.69 24.21 13.77
N VAL A 315 27.80 23.98 13.04
CA VAL A 315 28.91 23.19 13.56
C VAL A 315 30.11 24.11 13.79
#